data_3e378ea286892924ff2074bdc0c04b09
#
_entry.id   3e378ea286892924ff2074bdc0c04b09
#
_cell.length_a   1.000
_cell.length_b   1.000
_cell.length_c   1.000
_cell.angle_alpha   90.00
_cell.angle_beta   90.00
_cell.angle_gamma   90.00
#
_symmetry.space_group_name_H-M   'P 1'
#
loop_
_entity.id
_entity.type
_entity.pdbx_description
1 polymer ?
#
loop_
_entity_poly.entity_id
_entity_poly.type
_entity_poly.pdbx_seq_one_letter_code
_entity_poly.pdbx_strand_id
1 'polypeptide(L)'
;MHGVALIQRRHLLQLAGATAAGLAGAGAQAQAAPLKEMRLDYAYYSPTSLVLRRFGWLEEDFRKDGVPVKWTLSAGSNRALEYLNANSIDIGSTAGLAALLARANGNPIRTPYVFSRPEWTALVVPKDSPIKSLADLKGRKVAATKGTDPYLFLLRSLQTAGLRKGDIEHVPLQHADGLAALRAGQVDAWSGLDPLMASAELDSGARLLYRNVSFNTYGFLNVREEFLAQHPAEVRRVIAAYERARQWTLANTTEAAKILSEEAKVSLQVALLQLKLRTDLSNPWPSAEHVHALQAASPILQAEALVKPGVDLNRVVGELVDTRFGATVQRA
;
A
#
# COMPACT_ATOMS: atom_id res chain seq x y z
N MET A 1 43.02 63.27 47.97
CA MET A 1 44.40 63.48 47.44
C MET A 1 44.48 62.70 46.14
N HIS A 2 44.38 63.36 45.08
CA HIS A 2 45.29 63.48 43.95
C HIS A 2 45.44 62.13 43.18
N GLY A 3 45.22 62.05 41.88
CA GLY A 3 45.02 62.96 40.81
C GLY A 3 44.86 62.22 39.50
N VAL A 4 44.15 62.88 38.67
CA VAL A 4 43.96 62.87 37.26
C VAL A 4 45.11 62.39 36.43
N ALA A 5 44.88 61.63 35.32
CA ALA A 5 45.37 61.94 34.00
C ALA A 5 44.69 61.20 32.87
N LEU A 6 43.94 61.92 32.11
CA LEU A 6 43.57 61.74 30.70
C LEU A 6 44.75 61.89 29.81
N ILE A 7 44.89 61.15 28.75
CA ILE A 7 45.49 61.53 27.42
C ILE A 7 45.04 60.42 26.45
N GLN A 8 44.08 60.66 25.58
CA GLN A 8 44.05 61.21 24.20
C GLN A 8 44.88 60.43 23.20
N ARG A 9 44.16 59.72 22.35
CA ARG A 9 43.89 59.95 20.90
C ARG A 9 45.12 59.92 19.98
N ARG A 10 44.98 59.15 18.98
CA ARG A 10 45.20 59.42 17.53
C ARG A 10 46.27 58.61 16.81
N HIS A 11 45.71 58.02 15.73
CA HIS A 11 46.27 57.66 14.43
C HIS A 11 47.26 56.49 14.35
N LEU A 12 46.80 55.49 13.67
CA LEU A 12 47.32 55.20 12.32
C LEU A 12 46.40 54.23 11.58
N LEU A 13 45.76 54.76 10.57
CA LEU A 13 45.28 54.05 9.41
C LEU A 13 46.49 53.48 8.69
N GLN A 14 46.43 52.22 8.25
CA GLN A 14 46.68 51.88 6.86
C GLN A 14 46.90 50.39 6.65
N LEU A 15 46.33 49.95 5.53
CA LEU A 15 46.52 48.77 4.69
C LEU A 15 45.84 47.49 5.15
N ALA A 16 44.59 47.25 4.67
CA ALA A 16 44.28 46.74 3.34
C ALA A 16 44.88 45.36 3.09
N GLY A 17 44.07 44.38 3.28
CA GLY A 17 44.26 43.00 2.88
C GLY A 17 42.91 42.33 2.78
N ALA A 18 42.16 42.65 1.71
CA ALA A 18 40.95 41.95 1.38
C ALA A 18 41.32 40.53 0.90
N THR A 19 41.16 39.55 1.76
CA THR A 19 40.96 38.17 1.33
C THR A 19 39.51 37.80 1.60
N ALA A 20 38.69 38.06 0.59
CA ALA A 20 37.37 37.45 0.48
C ALA A 20 37.60 35.96 0.26
N ALA A 21 37.73 35.21 1.34
CA ALA A 21 37.56 33.75 1.31
C ALA A 21 36.09 33.51 1.07
N GLY A 22 35.74 33.27 -0.19
CA GLY A 22 34.44 32.78 -0.59
C GLY A 22 34.14 31.48 0.19
N LEU A 23 33.30 31.61 1.20
CA LEU A 23 32.57 30.48 1.75
C LEU A 23 31.61 29.97 0.65
N ALA A 24 32.15 29.22 -0.30
CA ALA A 24 31.38 28.27 -1.07
C ALA A 24 30.82 27.26 -0.05
N GLY A 25 29.67 27.57 0.47
CA GLY A 25 28.84 26.60 1.20
C GLY A 25 28.46 25.49 0.24
N ALA A 26 29.37 24.55 -0.02
CA ALA A 26 29.03 23.26 -0.49
C ALA A 26 28.12 22.68 0.60
N GLY A 27 26.80 22.75 0.37
CA GLY A 27 25.86 22.01 1.16
C GLY A 27 26.31 20.56 1.18
N ALA A 28 26.93 20.14 2.25
CA ALA A 28 27.21 18.74 2.51
C ALA A 28 25.81 18.08 2.55
N GLN A 29 25.39 17.53 1.41
CA GLN A 29 24.34 16.54 1.42
C GLN A 29 24.83 15.47 2.38
N ALA A 30 24.17 15.42 3.55
CA ALA A 30 24.45 14.36 4.51
C ALA A 30 24.30 13.04 3.76
N GLN A 31 25.41 12.39 3.49
CA GLN A 31 25.45 11.12 2.78
C GLN A 31 24.69 10.15 3.66
N ALA A 32 23.57 9.63 3.15
CA ALA A 32 22.77 8.65 3.91
C ALA A 32 23.68 7.50 4.36
N ALA A 33 23.46 7.03 5.57
CA ALA A 33 24.20 5.88 6.08
C ALA A 33 24.01 4.69 5.12
N PRO A 34 25.04 3.86 4.90
CA PRO A 34 24.90 2.69 4.04
C PRO A 34 23.75 1.83 4.48
N LEU A 35 22.95 1.37 3.52
CA LEU A 35 21.83 0.48 3.78
C LEU A 35 22.36 -0.85 4.31
N LYS A 36 21.90 -1.27 5.50
CA LYS A 36 22.34 -2.53 6.14
C LYS A 36 21.50 -3.72 5.71
N GLU A 37 20.23 -3.48 5.38
CA GLU A 37 19.24 -4.50 5.07
C GLU A 37 18.08 -3.86 4.30
N MET A 38 17.57 -4.54 3.26
CA MET A 38 16.35 -4.16 2.55
C MET A 38 15.19 -5.00 3.08
N ARG A 39 14.15 -4.37 3.64
CA ARG A 39 13.03 -5.05 4.27
C ARG A 39 11.75 -4.78 3.52
N LEU A 40 11.15 -5.83 2.95
CA LEU A 40 9.91 -5.74 2.18
C LEU A 40 8.86 -6.73 2.68
N ASP A 41 7.61 -6.48 2.29
CA ASP A 41 6.58 -7.51 2.37
C ASP A 41 6.43 -8.29 1.05
N TYR A 42 5.77 -9.42 1.16
CA TYR A 42 5.12 -10.12 0.06
C TYR A 42 3.70 -10.49 0.47
N ALA A 43 2.80 -10.62 -0.50
CA ALA A 43 1.40 -10.88 -0.21
C ALA A 43 0.73 -11.67 -1.33
N TYR A 44 -0.24 -12.53 -0.97
CA TYR A 44 -0.98 -13.34 -1.95
C TYR A 44 -1.88 -12.49 -2.86
N TYR A 45 -2.25 -11.29 -2.41
CA TYR A 45 -2.96 -10.28 -3.22
C TYR A 45 -2.01 -9.41 -4.06
N SER A 46 -0.70 -9.60 -3.96
CA SER A 46 0.34 -8.94 -4.77
C SER A 46 1.15 -9.99 -5.54
N PRO A 47 0.62 -10.55 -6.64
CA PRO A 47 1.28 -11.64 -7.37
C PRO A 47 2.68 -11.29 -7.86
N THR A 48 2.94 -10.03 -8.20
CA THR A 48 4.25 -9.54 -8.60
C THR A 48 5.30 -9.68 -7.49
N SER A 49 4.89 -9.52 -6.22
CA SER A 49 5.80 -9.72 -5.07
C SER A 49 6.21 -11.21 -4.93
N LEU A 50 5.29 -12.13 -5.23
CA LEU A 50 5.56 -13.57 -5.20
C LEU A 50 6.54 -13.97 -6.31
N VAL A 51 6.34 -13.44 -7.52
CA VAL A 51 7.23 -13.68 -8.66
C VAL A 51 8.62 -13.12 -8.36
N LEU A 52 8.70 -11.89 -7.88
CA LEU A 52 9.98 -11.24 -7.55
C LEU A 52 10.76 -12.05 -6.51
N ARG A 53 10.09 -12.47 -5.44
CA ARG A 53 10.67 -13.30 -4.38
C ARG A 53 11.07 -14.69 -4.88
N ARG A 54 10.23 -15.36 -5.69
CA ARG A 54 10.47 -16.70 -6.23
C ARG A 54 11.75 -16.77 -7.05
N PHE A 55 12.03 -15.73 -7.83
CA PHE A 55 13.23 -15.68 -8.68
C PHE A 55 14.45 -15.08 -8.01
N GLY A 56 14.31 -14.50 -6.82
CA GLY A 56 15.44 -13.91 -6.10
C GLY A 56 16.11 -12.72 -6.82
N TRP A 57 15.39 -12.03 -7.70
CA TRP A 57 15.98 -10.96 -8.50
C TRP A 57 16.42 -9.77 -7.68
N LEU A 58 15.71 -9.49 -6.59
CA LEU A 58 16.07 -8.41 -5.70
C LEU A 58 17.28 -8.79 -4.84
N GLU A 59 17.32 -10.02 -4.34
CA GLU A 59 18.45 -10.58 -3.61
C GLU A 59 19.72 -10.59 -4.45
N GLU A 60 19.60 -10.97 -5.72
CA GLU A 60 20.73 -10.96 -6.67
C GLU A 60 21.27 -9.54 -6.87
N ASP A 61 20.37 -8.57 -7.05
CA ASP A 61 20.75 -7.18 -7.27
C ASP A 61 21.44 -6.59 -6.05
N PHE A 62 20.86 -6.72 -4.85
CA PHE A 62 21.40 -6.14 -3.62
C PHE A 62 22.62 -6.88 -3.05
N ARG A 63 22.85 -8.13 -3.44
CA ARG A 63 24.04 -8.89 -3.04
C ARG A 63 25.35 -8.21 -3.47
N LYS A 64 25.33 -7.48 -4.57
CA LYS A 64 26.51 -6.73 -5.08
C LYS A 64 26.98 -5.66 -4.09
N ASP A 65 26.07 -5.16 -3.26
CA ASP A 65 26.33 -4.14 -2.25
C ASP A 65 26.49 -4.74 -0.83
N GLY A 66 26.39 -6.08 -0.71
CA GLY A 66 26.40 -6.75 0.57
C GLY A 66 25.13 -6.53 1.41
N VAL A 67 24.04 -6.12 0.78
CA VAL A 67 22.75 -5.80 1.46
C VAL A 67 21.82 -7.00 1.38
N PRO A 68 21.52 -7.68 2.50
CA PRO A 68 20.55 -8.76 2.52
C PRO A 68 19.13 -8.22 2.31
N VAL A 69 18.28 -9.02 1.66
CA VAL A 69 16.86 -8.75 1.47
C VAL A 69 16.04 -9.62 2.42
N LYS A 70 15.15 -9.01 3.18
CA LYS A 70 14.23 -9.71 4.08
C LYS A 70 12.79 -9.53 3.66
N TRP A 71 12.08 -10.64 3.55
CA TRP A 71 10.67 -10.69 3.19
C TRP A 71 9.80 -11.05 4.40
N THR A 72 8.70 -10.29 4.56
CA THR A 72 7.68 -10.54 5.58
C THR A 72 6.34 -10.76 4.89
N LEU A 73 5.62 -11.83 5.24
CA LEU A 73 4.28 -12.08 4.72
C LEU A 73 3.29 -11.08 5.33
N SER A 74 2.58 -10.34 4.46
CA SER A 74 1.43 -9.51 4.85
C SER A 74 0.12 -10.22 4.50
N ALA A 75 -0.65 -10.59 5.53
CA ALA A 75 -1.92 -11.28 5.35
C ALA A 75 -3.07 -10.36 4.90
N GLY A 76 -2.82 -9.07 4.74
CA GLY A 76 -3.75 -8.03 4.32
C GLY A 76 -3.11 -6.65 4.47
N SER A 77 -3.70 -5.63 3.86
CA SER A 77 -3.20 -4.24 3.92
C SER A 77 -2.99 -3.73 5.35
N ASN A 78 -3.86 -4.13 6.29
CA ASN A 78 -3.73 -3.77 7.69
C ASN A 78 -2.37 -4.23 8.27
N ARG A 79 -1.92 -5.45 7.97
CA ARG A 79 -0.64 -5.97 8.45
C ARG A 79 0.54 -5.27 7.80
N ALA A 80 0.50 -5.05 6.48
CA ALA A 80 1.54 -4.29 5.79
C ALA A 80 1.69 -2.87 6.40
N LEU A 81 0.57 -2.19 6.67
CA LEU A 81 0.55 -0.85 7.25
C LEU A 81 1.03 -0.83 8.70
N GLU A 82 0.70 -1.84 9.49
CA GLU A 82 1.26 -2.03 10.85
C GLU A 82 2.78 -2.19 10.80
N TYR A 83 3.31 -3.02 9.89
CA TYR A 83 4.74 -3.24 9.72
C TYR A 83 5.49 -1.99 9.25
N LEU A 84 4.91 -1.24 8.29
CA LEU A 84 5.45 0.06 7.84
C LEU A 84 5.50 1.07 8.99
N ASN A 85 4.40 1.20 9.75
CA ASN A 85 4.29 2.12 10.87
C ASN A 85 5.24 1.76 12.03
N ALA A 86 5.44 0.45 12.27
CA ALA A 86 6.35 -0.06 13.29
C ALA A 86 7.82 -0.08 12.85
N ASN A 87 8.15 0.41 11.65
CA ASN A 87 9.50 0.34 11.07
C ASN A 87 10.05 -1.10 10.98
N SER A 88 9.17 -2.09 10.84
CA SER A 88 9.56 -3.50 10.67
C SER A 88 9.84 -3.85 9.21
N ILE A 89 9.21 -3.13 8.27
CA ILE A 89 9.52 -3.15 6.84
C ILE A 89 9.68 -1.71 6.33
N ASP A 90 10.38 -1.54 5.21
CA ASP A 90 10.60 -0.25 4.56
C ASP A 90 9.66 -0.03 3.39
N ILE A 91 9.27 -1.12 2.73
CA ILE A 91 8.42 -1.14 1.54
C ILE A 91 7.34 -2.21 1.73
N GLY A 92 6.07 -1.85 1.46
CA GLY A 92 4.95 -2.75 1.68
C GLY A 92 3.80 -2.58 0.70
N SER A 93 3.12 -3.70 0.42
CA SER A 93 2.01 -3.80 -0.54
C SER A 93 0.67 -3.57 0.16
N THR A 94 -0.16 -2.65 -0.34
CA THR A 94 -1.49 -2.40 0.22
C THR A 94 -2.52 -2.05 -0.85
N ALA A 95 -3.79 -1.99 -0.45
CA ALA A 95 -4.82 -1.29 -1.21
C ALA A 95 -4.68 0.24 -1.05
N GLY A 96 -5.04 0.98 -2.10
CA GLY A 96 -4.87 2.43 -2.13
C GLY A 96 -5.68 3.16 -1.06
N LEU A 97 -6.97 2.80 -0.87
CA LEU A 97 -7.80 3.46 0.14
C LEU A 97 -7.37 3.11 1.57
N ALA A 98 -6.85 1.89 1.79
CA ALA A 98 -6.24 1.50 3.07
C ALA A 98 -4.96 2.31 3.36
N ALA A 99 -4.12 2.54 2.34
CA ALA A 99 -2.94 3.40 2.45
C ALA A 99 -3.33 4.85 2.76
N LEU A 100 -4.36 5.39 2.08
CA LEU A 100 -4.88 6.72 2.36
C LEU A 100 -5.38 6.84 3.81
N LEU A 101 -6.15 5.87 4.28
CA LEU A 101 -6.62 5.82 5.67
C LEU A 101 -5.46 5.84 6.66
N ALA A 102 -4.45 5.01 6.43
CA ALA A 102 -3.28 4.94 7.30
C ALA A 102 -2.50 6.26 7.31
N ARG A 103 -2.26 6.86 6.13
CA ARG A 103 -1.57 8.15 6.04
C ARG A 103 -2.37 9.27 6.72
N ALA A 104 -3.69 9.33 6.50
CA ALA A 104 -4.57 10.30 7.14
C ALA A 104 -4.56 10.20 8.67
N ASN A 105 -4.24 9.03 9.21
CA ASN A 105 -4.06 8.76 10.63
C ASN A 105 -2.59 8.81 11.11
N GLY A 106 -1.68 9.32 10.27
CA GLY A 106 -0.31 9.66 10.67
C GLY A 106 0.79 8.65 10.29
N ASN A 107 0.48 7.60 9.50
CA ASN A 107 1.52 6.70 8.99
C ASN A 107 2.30 7.40 7.84
N PRO A 108 3.60 7.70 7.98
CA PRO A 108 4.35 8.50 7.03
C PRO A 108 4.83 7.64 5.84
N ILE A 109 3.92 7.35 4.92
CA ILE A 109 4.17 6.54 3.72
C ILE A 109 3.90 7.32 2.45
N ARG A 110 4.59 6.94 1.36
CA ARG A 110 4.35 7.39 -0.03
C ARG A 110 4.22 6.19 -0.95
N THR A 111 3.47 6.40 -2.05
CA THR A 111 3.23 5.39 -3.08
C THR A 111 3.93 5.79 -4.38
N PRO A 112 5.16 5.33 -4.64
CA PRO A 112 5.88 5.59 -5.89
C PRO A 112 5.57 4.61 -7.02
N TYR A 113 4.81 3.52 -6.74
CA TYR A 113 4.52 2.46 -7.71
C TYR A 113 3.16 1.81 -7.46
N VAL A 114 2.50 1.39 -8.52
CA VAL A 114 1.20 0.70 -8.51
C VAL A 114 1.40 -0.71 -9.07
N PHE A 115 1.27 -1.72 -8.24
CA PHE A 115 1.53 -3.09 -8.70
C PHE A 115 0.35 -3.73 -9.44
N SER A 116 -0.89 -3.21 -9.27
CA SER A 116 -2.06 -3.72 -9.99
C SER A 116 -3.28 -2.81 -9.87
N ARG A 117 -4.24 -3.00 -10.80
CA ARG A 117 -5.64 -2.61 -10.66
C ARG A 117 -6.48 -3.89 -10.50
N PRO A 118 -6.81 -4.28 -9.28
CA PRO A 118 -7.49 -5.56 -9.05
C PRO A 118 -9.01 -5.42 -8.96
N GLU A 119 -9.72 -6.53 -9.17
CA GLU A 119 -11.06 -6.76 -8.66
C GLU A 119 -10.98 -7.82 -7.54
N TRP A 120 -10.24 -7.54 -6.50
CA TRP A 120 -9.88 -8.51 -5.46
C TRP A 120 -10.87 -8.64 -4.32
N THR A 121 -11.91 -7.79 -4.27
CA THR A 121 -12.92 -7.88 -3.21
C THR A 121 -14.34 -7.81 -3.76
N ALA A 122 -15.22 -8.59 -3.12
CA ALA A 122 -16.65 -8.58 -3.30
C ALA A 122 -17.34 -9.03 -2.00
N LEU A 123 -18.64 -8.78 -1.88
CA LEU A 123 -19.45 -9.39 -0.82
C LEU A 123 -19.82 -10.81 -1.22
N VAL A 124 -19.54 -11.76 -0.35
CA VAL A 124 -19.69 -13.20 -0.56
C VAL A 124 -20.72 -13.75 0.42
N VAL A 125 -21.58 -14.61 -0.07
CA VAL A 125 -22.58 -15.34 0.74
C VAL A 125 -22.49 -16.84 0.43
N PRO A 126 -22.90 -17.72 1.34
CA PRO A 126 -22.99 -19.15 1.05
C PRO A 126 -23.89 -19.44 -0.19
N LYS A 127 -23.63 -20.58 -0.86
CA LYS A 127 -24.36 -21.02 -2.07
C LYS A 127 -25.88 -20.91 -1.91
N ASP A 128 -26.41 -21.44 -0.81
CA ASP A 128 -27.84 -21.55 -0.54
C ASP A 128 -28.37 -20.41 0.36
N SER A 129 -27.59 -19.33 0.51
CA SER A 129 -27.98 -18.18 1.32
C SER A 129 -29.28 -17.55 0.81
N PRO A 130 -30.23 -17.20 1.71
CA PRO A 130 -31.42 -16.45 1.36
C PRO A 130 -31.13 -14.98 0.98
N ILE A 131 -29.95 -14.47 1.29
CA ILE A 131 -29.53 -13.10 0.98
C ILE A 131 -29.35 -12.98 -0.53
N LYS A 132 -30.13 -12.12 -1.18
CA LYS A 132 -30.11 -11.90 -2.64
C LYS A 132 -29.69 -10.49 -3.04
N SER A 133 -29.75 -9.54 -2.11
CA SER A 133 -29.43 -8.13 -2.34
C SER A 133 -28.65 -7.53 -1.17
N LEU A 134 -28.08 -6.35 -1.37
CA LEU A 134 -27.40 -5.61 -0.28
C LEU A 134 -28.38 -5.25 0.85
N ALA A 135 -29.65 -4.98 0.54
CA ALA A 135 -30.68 -4.65 1.54
C ALA A 135 -30.91 -5.80 2.53
N ASP A 136 -30.75 -7.06 2.08
CA ASP A 136 -30.94 -8.25 2.92
C ASP A 136 -29.83 -8.43 3.97
N LEU A 137 -28.77 -7.61 3.90
CA LEU A 137 -27.71 -7.60 4.91
C LEU A 137 -28.14 -6.95 6.22
N LYS A 138 -29.28 -6.24 6.25
CA LYS A 138 -29.77 -5.62 7.49
C LYS A 138 -29.99 -6.68 8.58
N GLY A 139 -29.37 -6.42 9.77
CA GLY A 139 -29.42 -7.35 10.92
C GLY A 139 -28.53 -8.60 10.75
N ARG A 140 -27.74 -8.72 9.68
CA ARG A 140 -26.90 -9.90 9.42
C ARG A 140 -25.51 -9.75 9.99
N LYS A 141 -24.87 -10.90 10.27
CA LYS A 141 -23.46 -10.99 10.65
C LYS A 141 -22.59 -10.94 9.40
N VAL A 142 -21.78 -9.90 9.27
CA VAL A 142 -20.92 -9.71 8.11
C VAL A 142 -19.46 -9.61 8.54
N ALA A 143 -18.63 -10.58 8.11
CA ALA A 143 -17.22 -10.56 8.38
C ALA A 143 -16.49 -9.62 7.42
N ALA A 144 -15.57 -8.81 7.95
CA ALA A 144 -14.63 -8.01 7.16
C ALA A 144 -13.41 -7.61 8.00
N THR A 145 -12.24 -7.53 7.37
CA THR A 145 -10.98 -7.16 8.04
C THR A 145 -10.82 -5.65 8.09
N LYS A 146 -10.89 -5.04 9.27
CA LYS A 146 -10.67 -3.59 9.43
C LYS A 146 -9.32 -3.16 8.88
N GLY A 147 -9.25 -1.94 8.34
CA GLY A 147 -8.02 -1.37 7.79
C GLY A 147 -7.61 -1.95 6.44
N THR A 148 -8.54 -2.58 5.71
CA THR A 148 -8.32 -3.17 4.37
C THR A 148 -9.37 -2.71 3.38
N ASP A 149 -9.11 -2.90 2.09
CA ASP A 149 -10.09 -2.63 1.03
C ASP A 149 -11.42 -3.40 1.21
N PRO A 150 -11.45 -4.69 1.59
CA PRO A 150 -12.69 -5.40 1.88
C PRO A 150 -13.58 -4.73 2.93
N TYR A 151 -13.00 -4.16 3.97
CA TYR A 151 -13.79 -3.42 4.96
C TYR A 151 -14.40 -2.14 4.37
N LEU A 152 -13.60 -1.38 3.63
CA LEU A 152 -14.04 -0.14 2.99
C LEU A 152 -15.03 -0.43 1.85
N PHE A 153 -14.85 -1.54 1.13
CA PHE A 153 -15.80 -2.05 0.15
C PHE A 153 -17.16 -2.37 0.79
N LEU A 154 -17.16 -3.06 1.94
CA LEU A 154 -18.39 -3.34 2.70
C LEU A 154 -19.12 -2.03 3.05
N LEU A 155 -18.43 -1.04 3.63
CA LEU A 155 -19.03 0.23 4.02
C LEU A 155 -19.66 0.97 2.83
N ARG A 156 -18.95 1.03 1.70
CA ARG A 156 -19.44 1.63 0.46
C ARG A 156 -20.65 0.86 -0.11
N SER A 157 -20.63 -0.47 -0.03
CA SER A 157 -21.73 -1.31 -0.47
C SER A 157 -22.98 -1.11 0.37
N LEU A 158 -22.84 -1.02 1.70
CA LEU A 158 -23.95 -0.70 2.60
C LEU A 158 -24.55 0.67 2.26
N GLN A 159 -23.73 1.68 2.05
CA GLN A 159 -24.19 3.01 1.67
C GLN A 159 -24.99 3.00 0.36
N THR A 160 -24.58 2.18 -0.63
CA THR A 160 -25.33 2.02 -1.90
C THR A 160 -26.76 1.51 -1.67
N ALA A 161 -26.98 0.70 -0.63
CA ALA A 161 -28.28 0.18 -0.26
C ALA A 161 -29.04 1.07 0.76
N GLY A 162 -28.52 2.25 1.08
CA GLY A 162 -29.10 3.11 2.12
C GLY A 162 -28.90 2.58 3.54
N LEU A 163 -28.01 1.61 3.72
CA LEU A 163 -27.65 1.04 5.01
C LEU A 163 -26.41 1.72 5.58
N ARG A 164 -26.26 1.63 6.91
CA ARG A 164 -25.10 2.08 7.66
C ARG A 164 -24.44 0.88 8.34
N LYS A 165 -23.20 1.05 8.78
CA LYS A 165 -22.49 0.04 9.56
C LYS A 165 -23.29 -0.49 10.76
N GLY A 166 -24.06 0.39 11.43
CA GLY A 166 -24.91 0.00 12.58
C GLY A 166 -26.13 -0.84 12.21
N ASP A 167 -26.47 -0.96 10.93
CA ASP A 167 -27.57 -1.81 10.46
C ASP A 167 -27.16 -3.29 10.29
N ILE A 168 -25.88 -3.63 10.48
CA ILE A 168 -25.34 -4.99 10.45
C ILE A 168 -24.57 -5.30 11.73
N GLU A 169 -24.36 -6.59 12.02
CA GLU A 169 -23.37 -7.03 13.00
C GLU A 169 -22.03 -7.25 12.29
N HIS A 170 -21.13 -6.25 12.36
CA HIS A 170 -19.79 -6.37 11.79
C HIS A 170 -18.91 -7.28 12.65
N VAL A 171 -18.39 -8.37 12.08
CA VAL A 171 -17.47 -9.31 12.72
C VAL A 171 -16.04 -9.05 12.20
N PRO A 172 -15.14 -8.47 13.02
CA PRO A 172 -13.79 -8.09 12.59
C PRO A 172 -12.85 -9.31 12.60
N LEU A 173 -12.82 -10.06 11.53
CA LEU A 173 -11.96 -11.23 11.33
C LEU A 173 -10.90 -10.95 10.27
N GLN A 174 -9.73 -11.61 10.38
CA GLN A 174 -8.76 -11.65 9.28
C GLN A 174 -9.36 -12.42 8.09
N HIS A 175 -8.82 -12.20 6.89
CA HIS A 175 -9.42 -12.73 5.65
C HIS A 175 -9.62 -14.25 5.67
N ALA A 176 -8.62 -15.01 6.12
CA ALA A 176 -8.71 -16.46 6.22
C ALA A 176 -9.75 -16.92 7.26
N ASP A 177 -9.79 -16.24 8.42
CA ASP A 177 -10.77 -16.53 9.48
C ASP A 177 -12.18 -16.14 9.04
N GLY A 178 -12.34 -15.05 8.28
CA GLY A 178 -13.60 -14.61 7.69
C GLY A 178 -14.17 -15.65 6.71
N LEU A 179 -13.33 -16.22 5.84
CA LEU A 179 -13.72 -17.32 4.97
C LEU A 179 -14.11 -18.58 5.77
N ALA A 180 -13.32 -18.94 6.78
CA ALA A 180 -13.62 -20.08 7.65
C ALA A 180 -14.95 -19.89 8.38
N ALA A 181 -15.21 -18.71 8.92
CA ALA A 181 -16.46 -18.35 9.58
C ALA A 181 -17.68 -18.43 8.62
N LEU A 182 -17.50 -17.97 7.36
CA LEU A 182 -18.54 -18.09 6.32
C LEU A 182 -18.86 -19.57 6.03
N ARG A 183 -17.83 -20.40 5.82
CA ARG A 183 -17.97 -21.84 5.57
C ARG A 183 -18.62 -22.58 6.73
N ALA A 184 -18.35 -22.16 7.96
CA ALA A 184 -18.93 -22.73 9.17
C ALA A 184 -20.35 -22.18 9.52
N GLY A 185 -20.88 -21.24 8.72
CA GLY A 185 -22.18 -20.60 9.00
C GLY A 185 -22.19 -19.71 10.24
N GLN A 186 -21.02 -19.27 10.71
CA GLN A 186 -20.87 -18.37 11.85
C GLN A 186 -21.15 -16.91 11.48
N VAL A 187 -21.03 -16.59 10.20
CA VAL A 187 -21.42 -15.29 9.60
C VAL A 187 -22.29 -15.52 8.37
N ASP A 188 -23.21 -14.59 8.11
CA ASP A 188 -24.14 -14.66 6.97
C ASP A 188 -23.52 -14.23 5.65
N ALA A 189 -22.54 -13.32 5.73
CA ALA A 189 -21.79 -12.80 4.60
C ALA A 189 -20.35 -12.47 5.00
N TRP A 190 -19.50 -12.37 3.99
CA TRP A 190 -18.09 -11.98 4.16
C TRP A 190 -17.68 -11.03 3.05
N SER A 191 -16.99 -9.95 3.40
CA SER A 191 -16.30 -9.12 2.42
C SER A 191 -14.96 -9.77 2.12
N GLY A 192 -14.91 -10.46 0.98
CA GLY A 192 -13.82 -11.35 0.60
C GLY A 192 -12.59 -10.61 0.08
N LEU A 193 -11.47 -11.33 0.06
CA LEU A 193 -10.24 -10.92 -0.60
C LEU A 193 -9.66 -12.10 -1.38
N ASP A 194 -9.24 -11.87 -2.63
CA ASP A 194 -8.53 -12.88 -3.42
C ASP A 194 -7.12 -13.16 -2.83
N PRO A 195 -6.65 -14.40 -2.94
CA PRO A 195 -7.24 -15.57 -3.64
C PRO A 195 -8.33 -16.30 -2.88
N LEU A 196 -8.56 -15.98 -1.61
CA LEU A 196 -9.53 -16.69 -0.77
C LEU A 196 -10.98 -16.52 -1.26
N MET A 197 -11.30 -15.35 -1.86
CA MET A 197 -12.61 -15.11 -2.45
C MET A 197 -12.83 -16.02 -3.67
N ALA A 198 -11.85 -16.16 -4.54
CA ALA A 198 -11.91 -17.11 -5.66
C ALA A 198 -12.02 -18.57 -5.18
N SER A 199 -11.34 -18.94 -4.07
CA SER A 199 -11.50 -20.24 -3.44
C SER A 199 -12.92 -20.44 -2.88
N ALA A 200 -13.52 -19.42 -2.27
CA ALA A 200 -14.90 -19.51 -1.82
C ALA A 200 -15.87 -19.82 -2.98
N GLU A 201 -15.66 -19.19 -4.12
CA GLU A 201 -16.48 -19.40 -5.33
C GLU A 201 -16.29 -20.81 -5.90
N LEU A 202 -15.04 -21.20 -6.18
CA LEU A 202 -14.73 -22.42 -6.92
C LEU A 202 -14.81 -23.68 -6.05
N ASP A 203 -14.35 -23.61 -4.80
CA ASP A 203 -14.23 -24.79 -3.93
C ASP A 203 -15.50 -25.00 -3.08
N SER A 204 -16.24 -23.93 -2.76
CA SER A 204 -17.42 -23.99 -1.88
C SER A 204 -18.73 -23.62 -2.58
N GLY A 205 -18.67 -23.21 -3.85
CA GLY A 205 -19.83 -22.73 -4.60
C GLY A 205 -20.47 -21.46 -4.01
N ALA A 206 -19.73 -20.71 -3.20
CA ALA A 206 -20.22 -19.46 -2.64
C ALA A 206 -20.55 -18.46 -3.75
N ARG A 207 -21.52 -17.58 -3.49
CA ARG A 207 -21.96 -16.58 -4.47
C ARG A 207 -21.39 -15.22 -4.16
N LEU A 208 -20.93 -14.52 -5.20
CA LEU A 208 -20.60 -13.10 -5.09
C LEU A 208 -21.93 -12.32 -5.11
N LEU A 209 -22.39 -11.91 -3.93
CA LEU A 209 -23.62 -11.16 -3.73
C LEU A 209 -23.57 -9.79 -4.42
N TYR A 210 -22.43 -9.10 -4.28
CA TYR A 210 -22.23 -7.79 -4.85
C TYR A 210 -20.78 -7.61 -5.29
N ARG A 211 -20.62 -7.17 -6.54
CA ARG A 211 -19.35 -6.81 -7.18
C ARG A 211 -19.42 -5.37 -7.66
N ASN A 212 -18.35 -4.65 -7.48
CA ASN A 212 -18.19 -3.32 -8.08
C ASN A 212 -16.70 -3.01 -8.23
N VAL A 213 -16.21 -3.11 -9.47
CA VAL A 213 -14.78 -2.88 -9.78
C VAL A 213 -14.32 -1.50 -9.33
N SER A 214 -15.18 -0.46 -9.44
CA SER A 214 -14.83 0.91 -9.04
C SER A 214 -14.73 1.09 -7.52
N PHE A 215 -15.18 0.10 -6.72
CA PHE A 215 -15.04 0.12 -5.27
C PHE A 215 -13.72 -0.52 -4.81
N ASN A 216 -13.10 -1.32 -5.66
CA ASN A 216 -11.74 -1.79 -5.44
C ASN A 216 -10.77 -0.65 -5.77
N THR A 217 -9.84 -0.40 -4.87
CA THR A 217 -8.79 0.57 -5.14
C THR A 217 -7.53 -0.14 -5.66
N TYR A 218 -6.56 0.62 -6.15
CA TYR A 218 -5.37 0.05 -6.77
C TYR A 218 -4.48 -0.66 -5.75
N GLY A 219 -3.67 -1.58 -6.22
CA GLY A 219 -2.58 -2.17 -5.44
C GLY A 219 -1.38 -1.24 -5.39
N PHE A 220 -1.10 -0.68 -4.23
CA PHE A 220 -0.05 0.31 -4.01
C PHE A 220 1.18 -0.32 -3.35
N LEU A 221 2.34 -0.06 -3.92
CA LEU A 221 3.62 -0.29 -3.25
C LEU A 221 3.98 0.97 -2.49
N ASN A 222 3.90 0.90 -1.16
CA ASN A 222 4.18 2.02 -0.28
C ASN A 222 5.58 1.93 0.29
N VAL A 223 6.19 3.09 0.44
CA VAL A 223 7.53 3.27 1.01
C VAL A 223 7.43 4.22 2.19
N ARG A 224 8.11 3.93 3.30
CA ARG A 224 8.24 4.89 4.41
C ARG A 224 8.92 6.16 3.93
N GLU A 225 8.40 7.34 4.30
CA GLU A 225 8.94 8.62 3.85
C GLU A 225 10.40 8.81 4.22
N GLU A 226 10.78 8.43 5.44
CA GLU A 226 12.15 8.49 5.91
C GLU A 226 13.07 7.62 5.05
N PHE A 227 12.66 6.37 4.77
CA PHE A 227 13.44 5.46 3.94
C PHE A 227 13.58 5.97 2.50
N LEU A 228 12.49 6.50 1.93
CA LEU A 228 12.51 7.10 0.59
C LEU A 228 13.46 8.30 0.51
N ALA A 229 13.53 9.11 1.57
CA ALA A 229 14.42 10.26 1.64
C ALA A 229 15.90 9.87 1.79
N GLN A 230 16.17 8.82 2.59
CA GLN A 230 17.55 8.36 2.86
C GLN A 230 18.09 7.45 1.75
N HIS A 231 17.25 6.63 1.11
CA HIS A 231 17.63 5.58 0.17
C HIS A 231 16.88 5.65 -1.16
N PRO A 232 16.82 6.83 -1.83
CA PRO A 232 16.04 6.98 -3.06
C PRO A 232 16.57 6.15 -4.24
N ALA A 233 17.87 5.85 -4.25
CA ALA A 233 18.49 5.00 -5.28
C ALA A 233 18.06 3.54 -5.12
N GLU A 234 18.07 3.03 -3.89
CA GLU A 234 17.65 1.69 -3.53
C GLU A 234 16.16 1.47 -3.80
N VAL A 235 15.32 2.47 -3.50
CA VAL A 235 13.89 2.45 -3.83
C VAL A 235 13.67 2.35 -5.34
N ARG A 236 14.44 3.08 -6.16
CA ARG A 236 14.37 2.94 -7.63
C ARG A 236 14.73 1.54 -8.10
N ARG A 237 15.74 0.90 -7.52
CA ARG A 237 16.12 -0.49 -7.81
C ARG A 237 15.00 -1.47 -7.47
N VAL A 238 14.37 -1.31 -6.32
CA VAL A 238 13.21 -2.12 -5.93
C VAL A 238 12.06 -1.95 -6.93
N ILE A 239 11.73 -0.72 -7.32
CA ILE A 239 10.69 -0.46 -8.31
C ILE A 239 11.03 -1.08 -9.68
N ALA A 240 12.28 -0.99 -10.13
CA ALA A 240 12.73 -1.62 -11.35
C ALA A 240 12.59 -3.16 -11.29
N ALA A 241 12.88 -3.77 -10.14
CA ALA A 241 12.68 -5.20 -9.92
C ALA A 241 11.19 -5.58 -9.92
N TYR A 242 10.31 -4.77 -9.32
CA TYR A 242 8.85 -4.95 -9.42
C TYR A 242 8.35 -4.81 -10.85
N GLU A 243 8.86 -3.85 -11.62
CA GLU A 243 8.52 -3.69 -13.03
C GLU A 243 8.95 -4.90 -13.87
N ARG A 244 10.15 -5.43 -13.63
CA ARG A 244 10.60 -6.69 -14.23
C ARG A 244 9.65 -7.85 -13.89
N ALA A 245 9.23 -7.97 -12.62
CA ALA A 245 8.31 -9.00 -12.18
C ALA A 245 6.92 -8.83 -12.81
N ARG A 246 6.44 -7.60 -12.97
CA ARG A 246 5.19 -7.28 -13.64
C ARG A 246 5.21 -7.69 -15.11
N GLN A 247 6.24 -7.29 -15.85
CA GLN A 247 6.40 -7.64 -17.26
C GLN A 247 6.51 -9.15 -17.46
N TRP A 248 7.27 -9.82 -16.61
CA TRP A 248 7.37 -11.27 -16.63
C TRP A 248 6.01 -11.94 -16.36
N THR A 249 5.24 -11.45 -15.37
CA THR A 249 3.90 -11.95 -15.04
C THR A 249 2.94 -11.81 -16.21
N LEU A 250 2.96 -10.68 -16.91
CA LEU A 250 2.16 -10.46 -18.12
C LEU A 250 2.51 -11.45 -19.23
N ALA A 251 3.79 -11.68 -19.46
CA ALA A 251 4.27 -12.62 -20.48
C ALA A 251 4.06 -14.09 -20.10
N ASN A 252 4.00 -14.40 -18.79
CA ASN A 252 3.97 -15.75 -18.26
C ASN A 252 2.84 -15.95 -17.23
N THR A 253 1.62 -15.46 -17.52
CA THR A 253 0.51 -15.44 -16.55
C THR A 253 0.18 -16.82 -15.97
N THR A 254 0.29 -17.90 -16.75
CA THR A 254 0.03 -19.25 -16.27
C THR A 254 1.09 -19.71 -15.27
N GLU A 255 2.37 -19.41 -15.52
CA GLU A 255 3.45 -19.73 -14.59
C GLU A 255 3.37 -18.89 -13.32
N ALA A 256 3.00 -17.61 -13.44
CA ALA A 256 2.72 -16.75 -12.28
C ALA A 256 1.55 -17.29 -11.44
N ALA A 257 0.52 -17.85 -12.08
CA ALA A 257 -0.58 -18.51 -11.39
C ALA A 257 -0.13 -19.79 -10.65
N LYS A 258 0.81 -20.56 -11.21
CA LYS A 258 1.41 -21.70 -10.49
C LYS A 258 2.16 -21.25 -9.24
N ILE A 259 2.97 -20.18 -9.36
CA ILE A 259 3.68 -19.60 -8.21
C ILE A 259 2.66 -19.18 -7.14
N LEU A 260 1.60 -18.45 -7.50
CA LEU A 260 0.55 -18.05 -6.56
C LEU A 260 -0.14 -19.27 -5.93
N SER A 261 -0.47 -20.30 -6.72
CA SER A 261 -1.08 -21.54 -6.25
C SER A 261 -0.23 -22.24 -5.19
N GLU A 262 1.07 -22.36 -5.43
CA GLU A 262 2.03 -22.98 -4.51
C GLU A 262 2.20 -22.18 -3.22
N GLU A 263 2.38 -20.86 -3.34
CA GLU A 263 2.63 -19.97 -2.19
C GLU A 263 1.38 -19.80 -1.31
N ALA A 264 0.21 -19.59 -1.91
CA ALA A 264 -1.05 -19.40 -1.20
C ALA A 264 -1.77 -20.71 -0.84
N LYS A 265 -1.26 -21.87 -1.31
CA LYS A 265 -1.86 -23.20 -1.12
C LYS A 265 -3.31 -23.25 -1.60
N VAL A 266 -3.58 -22.70 -2.77
CA VAL A 266 -4.87 -22.74 -3.46
C VAL A 266 -4.75 -23.53 -4.77
N SER A 267 -5.89 -23.95 -5.34
CA SER A 267 -5.87 -24.65 -6.63
C SER A 267 -5.36 -23.73 -7.76
N LEU A 268 -4.80 -24.32 -8.81
CA LEU A 268 -4.37 -23.55 -9.98
C LEU A 268 -5.55 -22.78 -10.61
N GLN A 269 -6.75 -23.33 -10.60
CA GLN A 269 -7.96 -22.67 -11.10
C GLN A 269 -8.27 -21.39 -10.31
N VAL A 270 -8.13 -21.42 -8.99
CA VAL A 270 -8.27 -20.25 -8.12
C VAL A 270 -7.24 -19.17 -8.48
N ALA A 271 -5.98 -19.56 -8.62
CA ALA A 271 -4.90 -18.64 -8.98
C ALA A 271 -5.08 -18.04 -10.40
N LEU A 272 -5.55 -18.85 -11.35
CA LEU A 272 -5.86 -18.40 -12.72
C LEU A 272 -7.07 -17.45 -12.73
N LEU A 273 -8.11 -17.70 -11.93
CA LEU A 273 -9.25 -16.80 -11.79
C LEU A 273 -8.79 -15.43 -11.32
N GLN A 274 -7.98 -15.38 -10.26
CA GLN A 274 -7.42 -14.13 -9.76
C GLN A 274 -6.57 -13.41 -10.82
N LEU A 275 -5.58 -14.08 -11.40
CA LEU A 275 -4.60 -13.43 -12.27
C LEU A 275 -5.15 -13.05 -13.64
N LYS A 276 -5.96 -13.91 -14.28
CA LYS A 276 -6.45 -13.68 -15.65
C LYS A 276 -7.69 -12.79 -15.71
N LEU A 277 -8.57 -12.87 -14.69
CA LEU A 277 -9.88 -12.24 -14.75
C LEU A 277 -10.06 -11.10 -13.76
N ARG A 278 -9.20 -11.00 -12.73
CA ARG A 278 -9.37 -10.05 -11.63
C ARG A 278 -8.13 -9.19 -11.34
N THR A 279 -7.09 -9.32 -12.15
CA THR A 279 -5.85 -8.55 -11.94
C THR A 279 -5.44 -7.88 -13.24
N ASP A 280 -5.51 -6.56 -13.29
CA ASP A 280 -4.97 -5.75 -14.37
C ASP A 280 -3.61 -5.18 -13.96
N LEU A 281 -2.59 -5.49 -14.76
CA LEU A 281 -1.21 -5.07 -14.56
C LEU A 281 -0.76 -4.00 -15.56
N SER A 282 -1.68 -3.38 -16.30
CA SER A 282 -1.35 -2.51 -17.45
C SER A 282 -0.70 -1.18 -17.07
N ASN A 283 -1.11 -0.57 -15.95
CA ASN A 283 -0.67 0.78 -15.55
C ASN A 283 0.03 0.80 -14.20
N PRO A 284 1.38 0.65 -14.17
CA PRO A 284 2.15 0.59 -12.92
C PRO A 284 2.56 1.96 -12.36
N TRP A 285 2.31 3.06 -13.09
CA TRP A 285 2.84 4.36 -12.71
C TRP A 285 1.77 5.22 -12.04
N PRO A 286 2.06 5.75 -10.83
CA PRO A 286 1.19 6.72 -10.18
C PRO A 286 0.87 7.90 -11.10
N SER A 287 -0.41 8.22 -11.24
CA SER A 287 -0.91 9.23 -12.16
C SER A 287 -2.12 9.97 -11.59
N ALA A 288 -2.64 10.96 -12.32
CA ALA A 288 -3.88 11.65 -11.96
C ALA A 288 -5.07 10.69 -11.82
N GLU A 289 -5.10 9.59 -12.58
CA GLU A 289 -6.14 8.56 -12.48
C GLU A 289 -6.22 7.99 -11.06
N HIS A 290 -5.07 7.63 -10.45
CA HIS A 290 -4.97 7.08 -9.11
C HIS A 290 -5.37 8.11 -8.05
N VAL A 291 -4.96 9.38 -8.24
CA VAL A 291 -5.36 10.50 -7.38
C VAL A 291 -6.88 10.67 -7.40
N HIS A 292 -7.49 10.75 -8.59
CA HIS A 292 -8.94 10.90 -8.74
C HIS A 292 -9.71 9.71 -8.17
N ALA A 293 -9.23 8.47 -8.38
CA ALA A 293 -9.87 7.29 -7.81
C ALA A 293 -9.90 7.32 -6.27
N LEU A 294 -8.80 7.73 -5.64
CA LEU A 294 -8.75 7.89 -4.18
C LEU A 294 -9.62 9.05 -3.69
N GLN A 295 -9.62 10.18 -4.37
CA GLN A 295 -10.48 11.31 -4.05
C GLN A 295 -11.96 10.92 -4.11
N ALA A 296 -12.38 10.19 -5.15
CA ALA A 296 -13.75 9.69 -5.28
C ALA A 296 -14.13 8.66 -4.21
N ALA A 297 -13.15 7.88 -3.73
CA ALA A 297 -13.38 6.86 -2.70
C ALA A 297 -13.30 7.41 -1.27
N SER A 298 -12.57 8.49 -1.04
CA SER A 298 -12.23 9.00 0.31
C SER A 298 -13.41 9.49 1.17
N PRO A 299 -14.56 9.96 0.63
CA PRO A 299 -15.67 10.42 1.47
C PRO A 299 -16.16 9.39 2.48
N ILE A 300 -16.03 8.09 2.20
CA ILE A 300 -16.39 7.03 3.15
C ILE A 300 -15.57 7.10 4.44
N LEU A 301 -14.33 7.57 4.38
CA LEU A 301 -13.46 7.67 5.55
C LEU A 301 -13.96 8.70 6.56
N GLN A 302 -14.55 9.80 6.07
CA GLN A 302 -15.17 10.83 6.90
C GLN A 302 -16.58 10.41 7.36
N ALA A 303 -17.40 9.87 6.44
CA ALA A 303 -18.75 9.42 6.73
C ALA A 303 -18.81 8.37 7.84
N GLU A 304 -17.79 7.49 7.90
CA GLU A 304 -17.68 6.42 8.90
C GLU A 304 -16.77 6.81 10.09
N ALA A 305 -16.40 8.08 10.21
CA ALA A 305 -15.54 8.61 11.28
C ALA A 305 -14.21 7.81 11.44
N LEU A 306 -13.62 7.35 10.33
CA LEU A 306 -12.37 6.61 10.32
C LEU A 306 -11.15 7.52 10.37
N VAL A 307 -11.32 8.81 10.10
CA VAL A 307 -10.32 9.87 10.20
C VAL A 307 -10.82 10.98 11.11
N LYS A 308 -9.90 11.75 11.71
CA LYS A 308 -10.25 12.87 12.57
C LYS A 308 -11.03 13.94 11.80
N PRO A 309 -11.98 14.65 12.44
CA PRO A 309 -12.64 15.80 11.83
C PRO A 309 -11.61 16.84 11.36
N GLY A 310 -11.89 17.45 10.19
CA GLY A 310 -11.04 18.51 9.63
C GLY A 310 -9.81 18.02 8.86
N VAL A 311 -9.58 16.71 8.73
CA VAL A 311 -8.53 16.19 7.86
C VAL A 311 -8.87 16.48 6.39
N ASP A 312 -7.98 17.20 5.72
CA ASP A 312 -8.08 17.45 4.27
C ASP A 312 -7.58 16.21 3.51
N LEU A 313 -8.51 15.32 3.14
CA LEU A 313 -8.20 14.09 2.42
C LEU A 313 -7.63 14.34 1.02
N ASN A 314 -7.99 15.44 0.34
CA ASN A 314 -7.42 15.77 -0.96
C ASN A 314 -5.93 16.08 -0.85
N ARG A 315 -5.53 16.84 0.16
CA ARG A 315 -4.14 17.11 0.47
C ARG A 315 -3.40 15.79 0.80
N VAL A 316 -3.99 14.94 1.65
CA VAL A 316 -3.39 13.66 2.03
C VAL A 316 -3.22 12.73 0.83
N VAL A 317 -4.16 12.71 -0.11
CA VAL A 317 -4.02 11.96 -1.38
C VAL A 317 -2.81 12.47 -2.18
N GLY A 318 -2.67 13.79 -2.34
CA GLY A 318 -1.54 14.38 -3.05
C GLY A 318 -0.18 14.13 -2.38
N GLU A 319 -0.18 14.01 -1.06
CA GLU A 319 1.02 13.63 -0.29
C GLU A 319 1.33 12.13 -0.38
N LEU A 320 0.32 11.27 -0.50
CA LEU A 320 0.47 9.82 -0.60
C LEU A 320 0.98 9.40 -1.97
N VAL A 321 0.33 9.84 -3.04
CA VAL A 321 0.59 9.38 -4.41
C VAL A 321 1.75 10.16 -5.04
N ASP A 322 2.92 9.54 -5.15
CA ASP A 322 4.10 10.19 -5.75
C ASP A 322 4.16 9.97 -7.27
N THR A 323 3.54 10.89 -8.01
CA THR A 323 3.48 10.85 -9.48
C THR A 323 4.81 11.17 -10.17
N ARG A 324 5.84 11.64 -9.43
CA ARG A 324 7.13 12.05 -10.01
C ARG A 324 8.05 10.86 -10.27
N PHE A 325 7.88 9.77 -9.55
CA PHE A 325 8.80 8.63 -9.57
C PHE A 325 8.80 7.89 -10.91
N GLY A 326 7.64 7.75 -11.56
CA GLY A 326 7.48 7.07 -12.85
C GLY A 326 8.31 7.71 -13.97
N ALA A 327 8.41 9.04 -14.00
CA ALA A 327 9.17 9.76 -15.02
C ALA A 327 10.69 9.54 -14.94
N THR A 328 11.21 9.14 -13.78
CA THR A 328 12.65 8.91 -13.57
C THR A 328 13.08 7.46 -13.83
N VAL A 329 12.19 6.49 -13.61
CA VAL A 329 12.49 5.07 -13.85
C VAL A 329 12.35 4.69 -15.33
N GLN A 330 11.44 5.33 -16.07
CA GLN A 330 11.27 5.10 -17.51
C GLN A 330 12.43 5.63 -18.37
N ARG A 331 13.31 6.48 -17.80
CA ARG A 331 14.46 7.10 -18.50
C ARG A 331 15.80 6.43 -18.17
N ALA A 332 15.82 5.51 -17.23
CA ALA A 332 16.99 4.76 -16.82
C ALA A 332 16.99 3.34 -17.41
#